data_e565d0ea84c82b84d30fe09e3051e4e0
#
_entry.id   e565d0ea84c82b84d30fe09e3051e4e0
#
_cell.length_a   1.000
_cell.length_b   1.000
_cell.length_c   1.000
_cell.angle_alpha   90.00
_cell.angle_beta   90.00
_cell.angle_gamma   90.00
#
_symmetry.space_group_name_H-M   'P 1'
#
loop_
_entity.id
_entity.type
_entity.pdbx_description
1 polymer ?
#
loop_
_entity_poly.entity_id
_entity_poly.type
_entity_poly.pdbx_seq_one_letter_code
_entity_poly.pdbx_strand_id
1 'polypeptide(L)'
;MKCLILAGGSGDSLWPLSRKNYPKQFMNIKEGRSLLQETVVRNMPFCDEFVIVTKESYRNIVNGQMKAFQSLKYRLILEGSPKGTAAAIMLGNMFCNQSELVFVVTADHLIEGQEYREAVLRGKELAKEGYVAAIGIKPTDNASGYDYIIKDEEDVLGFIERQQFDLKSDSYKNKEYLWNSGMYIYRVGDLINSVKNISPELYNTCRSAKRRTPAIRRGIRFSENVMKDIPTGSIEQIVFSKNSIVKVVEAEFGWKDVGNVSDLDGFGSVTHSDYVIKNNCEDVSVVNNAERQLVVTNDLNDIVVVNTEDAVYVSSKERAKDIKDIIKDNREKYESYFDYNRLSYREWGIHELLTWSEGYKVKKVTVFPGMSMNLHPVSYTHLRAHETCAD
;
A
#
# COMPACT_ATOMS: atom_id res chain seq x y z
N MET A 1 8.18 9.87 17.61
CA MET A 1 8.70 9.29 16.34
C MET A 1 7.70 9.59 15.23
N LYS A 2 8.15 9.84 13.99
CA LYS A 2 7.24 10.01 12.85
C LYS A 2 7.04 8.68 12.14
N CYS A 3 5.84 8.46 11.61
CA CYS A 3 5.54 7.33 10.75
C CYS A 3 5.57 7.80 9.28
N LEU A 4 6.40 7.20 8.44
CA LEU A 4 6.44 7.44 7.01
C LEU A 4 5.76 6.26 6.31
N ILE A 5 4.56 6.49 5.77
CA ILE A 5 3.76 5.46 5.12
C ILE A 5 3.95 5.53 3.60
N LEU A 6 4.40 4.44 3.00
CA LEU A 6 4.50 4.28 1.55
C LEU A 6 3.16 3.76 1.01
N ALA A 7 2.44 4.58 0.26
CA ALA A 7 1.10 4.29 -0.26
C ALA A 7 0.98 4.52 -1.78
N GLY A 8 2.07 4.32 -2.53
CA GLY A 8 2.17 4.60 -3.97
C GLY A 8 1.89 3.43 -4.92
N GLY A 9 1.66 2.21 -4.41
CA GLY A 9 1.44 1.01 -5.22
C GLY A 9 0.25 1.11 -6.19
N SER A 10 0.31 0.42 -7.34
CA SER A 10 -0.79 0.41 -8.34
C SER A 10 -1.96 -0.48 -7.94
N GLY A 11 -1.71 -1.53 -7.18
CA GLY A 11 -2.74 -2.44 -6.68
C GLY A 11 -3.33 -3.42 -7.69
N ASP A 12 -2.80 -3.51 -8.91
CA ASP A 12 -3.36 -4.33 -10.00
C ASP A 12 -3.47 -5.84 -9.66
N SER A 13 -2.73 -6.30 -8.65
CA SER A 13 -2.69 -7.71 -8.24
C SER A 13 -3.97 -8.25 -7.59
N LEU A 14 -4.86 -7.39 -7.14
CA LEU A 14 -6.11 -7.77 -6.49
C LEU A 14 -7.35 -7.50 -7.35
N TRP A 15 -7.16 -7.33 -8.65
CA TRP A 15 -8.33 -7.20 -9.55
C TRP A 15 -9.23 -8.45 -9.43
N PRO A 16 -10.57 -8.31 -9.41
CA PRO A 16 -11.39 -7.13 -9.63
C PRO A 16 -11.69 -6.28 -8.38
N LEU A 17 -11.17 -6.57 -7.21
CA LEU A 17 -11.38 -5.77 -5.99
C LEU A 17 -10.67 -4.40 -6.09
N SER A 18 -9.42 -4.41 -6.54
CA SER A 18 -8.65 -3.20 -6.79
C SER A 18 -8.78 -2.72 -8.24
N ARG A 19 -8.56 -1.43 -8.43
CA ARG A 19 -8.51 -0.76 -9.74
C ARG A 19 -7.40 0.29 -9.70
N LYS A 20 -6.98 0.78 -10.86
CA LYS A 20 -5.98 1.86 -10.96
C LYS A 20 -6.38 3.12 -10.18
N ASN A 21 -7.66 3.48 -10.16
CA ASN A 21 -8.18 4.61 -9.38
C ASN A 21 -8.54 4.26 -7.92
N TYR A 22 -8.53 2.98 -7.56
CA TYR A 22 -8.83 2.47 -6.21
C TYR A 22 -7.93 1.28 -5.87
N PRO A 23 -6.62 1.50 -5.68
CA PRO A 23 -5.67 0.41 -5.44
C PRO A 23 -5.82 -0.22 -4.05
N LYS A 24 -5.19 -1.38 -3.87
CA LYS A 24 -5.35 -2.28 -2.72
C LYS A 24 -5.24 -1.59 -1.36
N GLN A 25 -4.31 -0.66 -1.20
CA GLN A 25 -4.07 0.03 0.08
C GLN A 25 -5.25 0.88 0.55
N PHE A 26 -6.19 1.19 -0.32
CA PHE A 26 -7.39 1.96 0.01
C PHE A 26 -8.66 1.11 0.14
N MET A 27 -8.57 -0.19 -0.13
CA MET A 27 -9.69 -1.12 0.02
C MET A 27 -10.01 -1.35 1.50
N ASN A 28 -11.31 -1.39 1.83
CA ASN A 28 -11.76 -1.78 3.15
C ASN A 28 -11.56 -3.28 3.33
N ILE A 29 -10.74 -3.66 4.30
CA ILE A 29 -10.37 -5.06 4.54
C ILE A 29 -10.80 -5.51 5.94
N LYS A 30 -10.80 -4.63 6.94
CA LYS A 30 -11.12 -4.99 8.32
C LYS A 30 -12.03 -3.95 8.96
N GLU A 31 -13.18 -4.39 9.47
CA GLU A 31 -14.10 -3.55 10.26
C GLU A 31 -14.45 -2.19 9.59
N GLY A 32 -14.57 -2.17 8.27
CA GLY A 32 -14.87 -0.94 7.52
C GLY A 32 -13.68 0.00 7.34
N ARG A 33 -12.47 -0.40 7.76
CA ARG A 33 -11.23 0.36 7.57
C ARG A 33 -10.40 -0.18 6.40
N SER A 34 -9.77 0.73 5.68
CA SER A 34 -8.82 0.38 4.62
C SER A 34 -7.47 -0.06 5.19
N LEU A 35 -6.65 -0.74 4.36
CA LEU A 35 -5.27 -1.09 4.74
C LEU A 35 -4.46 0.13 5.18
N LEU A 36 -4.61 1.27 4.50
CA LEU A 36 -4.00 2.54 4.92
C LEU A 36 -4.46 2.94 6.32
N GLN A 37 -5.76 2.88 6.59
CA GLN A 37 -6.32 3.25 7.90
C GLN A 37 -5.88 2.27 8.99
N GLU A 38 -5.84 0.97 8.72
CA GLU A 38 -5.28 -0.05 9.62
C GLU A 38 -3.80 0.23 9.91
N THR A 39 -3.01 0.60 8.89
CA THR A 39 -1.61 0.97 9.08
C THR A 39 -1.47 2.20 9.97
N VAL A 40 -2.34 3.19 9.82
CA VAL A 40 -2.36 4.37 10.72
C VAL A 40 -2.69 3.96 12.14
N VAL A 41 -3.79 3.24 12.36
CA VAL A 41 -4.25 2.81 13.71
C VAL A 41 -3.16 2.02 14.43
N ARG A 42 -2.57 1.04 13.75
CA ARG A 42 -1.50 0.18 14.29
C ARG A 42 -0.28 0.98 14.76
N ASN A 43 0.04 2.08 14.08
CA ASN A 43 1.23 2.88 14.37
C ASN A 43 0.98 4.11 15.26
N MET A 44 -0.26 4.48 15.54
CA MET A 44 -0.59 5.59 16.47
C MET A 44 0.04 5.44 17.87
N PRO A 45 0.20 4.24 18.46
CA PRO A 45 0.87 4.10 19.77
C PRO A 45 2.37 4.46 19.76
N PHE A 46 3.01 4.49 18.60
CA PHE A 46 4.45 4.71 18.47
C PHE A 46 4.81 6.05 17.85
N CYS A 47 3.88 6.66 17.12
CA CYS A 47 4.15 7.80 16.25
C CYS A 47 3.18 8.96 16.51
N ASP A 48 3.74 10.17 16.58
CA ASP A 48 3.01 11.40 16.91
C ASP A 48 2.58 12.19 15.65
N GLU A 49 3.24 11.93 14.54
CA GLU A 49 2.99 12.57 13.22
C GLU A 49 3.20 11.55 12.10
N PHE A 50 2.39 11.67 11.06
CA PHE A 50 2.41 10.78 9.90
C PHE A 50 2.82 11.53 8.63
N VAL A 51 3.69 10.92 7.84
CA VAL A 51 4.06 11.38 6.49
C VAL A 51 3.59 10.31 5.52
N ILE A 52 2.62 10.63 4.68
CA ILE A 52 2.08 9.66 3.71
C ILE A 52 2.63 10.02 2.34
N VAL A 53 3.40 9.12 1.73
CA VAL A 53 3.94 9.28 0.38
C VAL A 53 3.09 8.47 -0.58
N THR A 54 2.53 9.13 -1.60
CA THR A 54 1.62 8.49 -2.55
C THR A 54 1.64 9.18 -3.90
N LYS A 55 1.04 8.54 -4.93
CA LYS A 55 0.85 9.19 -6.24
C LYS A 55 -0.10 10.38 -6.13
N GLU A 56 0.13 11.38 -6.96
CA GLU A 56 -0.75 12.55 -7.03
C GLU A 56 -2.21 12.17 -7.31
N SER A 57 -2.44 11.18 -8.16
CA SER A 57 -3.78 10.69 -8.49
C SER A 57 -4.56 10.14 -7.29
N TYR A 58 -3.89 9.73 -6.22
CA TYR A 58 -4.51 9.18 -5.00
C TYR A 58 -4.75 10.22 -3.91
N ARG A 59 -4.40 11.48 -4.14
CA ARG A 59 -4.56 12.56 -3.15
C ARG A 59 -5.96 12.62 -2.53
N ASN A 60 -6.99 12.54 -3.36
CA ASN A 60 -8.37 12.69 -2.89
C ASN A 60 -8.83 11.51 -2.05
N ILE A 61 -8.46 10.29 -2.43
CA ILE A 61 -8.81 9.10 -1.66
C ILE A 61 -8.09 9.08 -0.31
N VAL A 62 -6.79 9.41 -0.26
CA VAL A 62 -6.06 9.52 1.00
C VAL A 62 -6.70 10.58 1.90
N ASN A 63 -6.93 11.79 1.38
CA ASN A 63 -7.57 12.85 2.16
C ASN A 63 -8.97 12.46 2.65
N GLY A 64 -9.75 11.73 1.83
CA GLY A 64 -11.06 11.22 2.21
C GLY A 64 -10.99 10.23 3.37
N GLN A 65 -10.09 9.25 3.27
CA GLN A 65 -9.92 8.22 4.31
C GLN A 65 -9.32 8.77 5.61
N MET A 66 -8.39 9.72 5.50
CA MET A 66 -7.77 10.35 6.67
C MET A 66 -8.73 11.26 7.46
N LYS A 67 -9.89 11.63 6.93
CA LYS A 67 -10.93 12.35 7.69
C LYS A 67 -11.47 11.57 8.89
N ALA A 68 -11.36 10.25 8.88
CA ALA A 68 -11.69 9.42 10.05
C ALA A 68 -10.80 9.73 11.28
N PHE A 69 -9.65 10.40 11.09
CA PHE A 69 -8.67 10.70 12.13
C PHE A 69 -8.57 12.22 12.37
N GLN A 70 -9.60 12.85 12.93
CA GLN A 70 -9.73 14.31 13.03
C GLN A 70 -8.59 15.02 13.78
N SER A 71 -8.01 14.37 14.79
CA SER A 71 -6.91 14.92 15.62
C SER A 71 -5.52 14.53 15.14
N LEU A 72 -5.41 13.65 14.14
CA LEU A 72 -4.12 13.14 13.69
C LEU A 72 -3.37 14.19 12.87
N LYS A 73 -2.12 14.43 13.22
CA LYS A 73 -1.22 15.26 12.42
C LYS A 73 -0.63 14.42 11.30
N TYR A 74 -0.95 14.77 10.05
CA TYR A 74 -0.31 14.14 8.91
C TYR A 74 0.09 15.14 7.83
N ARG A 75 1.10 14.75 7.05
CA ARG A 75 1.59 15.46 5.88
C ARG A 75 1.53 14.55 4.67
N LEU A 76 1.04 15.07 3.56
CA LEU A 76 0.93 14.32 2.32
C LEU A 76 2.04 14.72 1.35
N ILE A 77 2.79 13.75 0.87
CA ILE A 77 3.80 13.88 -0.18
C ILE A 77 3.24 13.23 -1.44
N LEU A 78 3.12 14.02 -2.50
CA LEU A 78 2.50 13.61 -3.75
C LEU A 78 3.54 13.47 -4.84
N GLU A 79 3.71 12.25 -5.36
CA GLU A 79 4.60 11.93 -6.46
C GLU A 79 3.86 12.04 -7.79
N GLY A 80 4.35 12.90 -8.69
CA GLY A 80 3.84 12.99 -10.07
C GLY A 80 4.25 11.79 -10.92
N SER A 81 5.43 11.21 -10.61
CA SER A 81 5.94 10.00 -11.23
C SER A 81 6.65 9.14 -10.18
N PRO A 82 6.13 7.96 -9.82
CA PRO A 82 6.78 7.07 -8.85
C PRO A 82 8.18 6.65 -9.30
N LYS A 83 9.16 6.71 -8.41
CA LYS A 83 10.56 6.38 -8.65
C LYS A 83 11.08 5.24 -7.75
N GLY A 84 10.18 4.52 -7.07
CA GLY A 84 10.52 3.46 -6.13
C GLY A 84 10.69 3.95 -4.70
N THR A 85 10.95 3.00 -3.80
CA THR A 85 10.98 3.26 -2.36
C THR A 85 12.11 4.19 -1.93
N ALA A 86 13.26 4.18 -2.61
CA ALA A 86 14.39 5.07 -2.32
C ALA A 86 14.00 6.55 -2.46
N ALA A 87 13.37 6.91 -3.57
CA ALA A 87 12.91 8.27 -3.81
C ALA A 87 11.81 8.68 -2.82
N ALA A 88 10.81 7.82 -2.61
CA ALA A 88 9.70 8.07 -1.70
C ALA A 88 10.19 8.31 -0.26
N ILE A 89 11.08 7.48 0.26
CA ILE A 89 11.69 7.62 1.58
C ILE A 89 12.49 8.92 1.67
N MET A 90 13.35 9.21 0.68
CA MET A 90 14.15 10.42 0.68
C MET A 90 13.31 11.68 0.61
N LEU A 91 12.29 11.74 -0.25
CA LEU A 91 11.39 12.90 -0.35
C LEU A 91 10.60 13.12 0.94
N GLY A 92 10.12 12.04 1.56
CA GLY A 92 9.45 12.11 2.87
C GLY A 92 10.36 12.66 3.97
N ASN A 93 11.59 12.15 4.06
CA ASN A 93 12.59 12.59 5.05
C ASN A 93 13.05 14.05 4.88
N MET A 94 12.98 14.59 3.66
CA MET A 94 13.34 15.99 3.40
C MET A 94 12.49 17.01 4.17
N PHE A 95 11.36 16.59 4.75
CA PHE A 95 10.45 17.41 5.55
C PHE A 95 10.45 17.03 7.04
N CYS A 96 11.41 16.20 7.46
CA CYS A 96 11.67 15.85 8.85
C CYS A 96 12.93 16.54 9.35
N ASN A 97 13.05 16.73 10.67
CA ASN A 97 14.28 17.23 11.27
C ASN A 97 15.31 16.10 11.35
N GLN A 98 16.60 16.45 11.26
CA GLN A 98 17.68 15.45 11.28
C GLN A 98 17.75 14.62 12.58
N SER A 99 17.33 15.20 13.69
CA SER A 99 17.30 14.53 15.01
C SER A 99 16.09 13.61 15.22
N GLU A 100 15.08 13.67 14.33
CA GLU A 100 13.86 12.88 14.48
C GLU A 100 14.09 11.43 14.09
N LEU A 101 13.43 10.52 14.81
CA LEU A 101 13.30 9.13 14.41
C LEU A 101 12.12 8.98 13.46
N VAL A 102 12.32 8.22 12.39
CA VAL A 102 11.30 7.86 11.41
C VAL A 102 11.13 6.35 11.38
N PHE A 103 9.88 5.93 11.35
CA PHE A 103 9.47 4.56 11.11
C PHE A 103 8.80 4.49 9.73
N VAL A 104 9.47 3.86 8.77
CA VAL A 104 8.95 3.58 7.43
C VAL A 104 8.11 2.32 7.46
N VAL A 105 6.91 2.40 6.92
CA VAL A 105 5.99 1.25 6.76
C VAL A 105 5.29 1.33 5.41
N THR A 106 4.80 0.21 4.90
CA THR A 106 3.97 0.15 3.70
C THR A 106 2.49 0.14 4.08
N ALA A 107 1.65 0.68 3.20
CA ALA A 107 0.21 0.82 3.45
C ALA A 107 -0.60 -0.44 3.12
N ASP A 108 0.02 -1.51 2.68
CA ASP A 108 -0.62 -2.69 2.09
C ASP A 108 -0.31 -4.00 2.84
N HIS A 109 0.27 -3.90 4.04
CA HIS A 109 0.56 -5.03 4.89
C HIS A 109 -0.56 -5.31 5.90
N LEU A 110 -0.91 -6.59 6.01
CA LEU A 110 -1.69 -7.13 7.12
C LEU A 110 -0.71 -7.59 8.20
N ILE A 111 -0.92 -7.11 9.42
CA ILE A 111 -0.05 -7.40 10.56
C ILE A 111 -0.92 -7.74 11.77
N GLU A 112 -0.62 -8.86 12.42
CA GLU A 112 -1.29 -9.35 13.61
C GLU A 112 -0.27 -9.86 14.63
N GLY A 113 -0.60 -9.77 15.92
CA GLY A 113 0.25 -10.22 17.01
C GLY A 113 0.83 -9.07 17.85
N GLN A 114 1.13 -9.39 19.11
CA GLN A 114 1.67 -8.43 20.08
C GLN A 114 3.17 -8.19 19.86
N GLU A 115 3.87 -9.15 19.27
CA GLU A 115 5.31 -9.14 18.98
C GLU A 115 5.71 -8.00 18.03
N TYR A 116 4.75 -7.48 17.25
CA TYR A 116 4.94 -6.27 16.45
C TYR A 116 5.41 -5.07 17.30
N ARG A 117 4.83 -4.92 18.50
CA ARG A 117 5.22 -3.86 19.44
C ARG A 117 6.68 -4.02 19.87
N GLU A 118 7.10 -5.23 20.19
CA GLU A 118 8.47 -5.51 20.67
C GLU A 118 9.48 -5.23 19.57
N ALA A 119 9.20 -5.66 18.32
CA ALA A 119 10.04 -5.38 17.17
C ALA A 119 10.19 -3.86 16.93
N VAL A 120 9.10 -3.09 17.00
CA VAL A 120 9.16 -1.62 16.86
C VAL A 120 9.99 -0.97 17.97
N LEU A 121 9.86 -1.43 19.23
CA LEU A 121 10.64 -0.90 20.34
C LEU A 121 12.12 -1.23 20.21
N ARG A 122 12.49 -2.47 19.84
CA ARG A 122 13.89 -2.85 19.59
C ARG A 122 14.48 -2.04 18.44
N GLY A 123 13.76 -1.90 17.33
CA GLY A 123 14.20 -1.08 16.20
C GLY A 123 14.41 0.40 16.57
N LYS A 124 13.58 0.94 17.46
CA LYS A 124 13.73 2.31 17.99
C LYS A 124 15.01 2.48 18.83
N GLU A 125 15.44 1.45 19.56
CA GLU A 125 16.68 1.47 20.31
C GLU A 125 17.88 1.51 19.37
N LEU A 126 17.95 0.60 18.40
CA LEU A 126 19.00 0.58 17.38
C LEU A 126 19.10 1.92 16.62
N ALA A 127 17.94 2.52 16.30
CA ALA A 127 17.91 3.82 15.63
C ALA A 127 18.45 4.97 16.49
N LYS A 128 18.31 4.90 17.82
CA LYS A 128 18.94 5.86 18.75
C LYS A 128 20.47 5.71 18.81
N GLU A 129 20.96 4.51 18.60
CA GLU A 129 22.39 4.20 18.54
C GLU A 129 23.04 4.60 17.20
N GLY A 130 22.23 5.03 16.22
CA GLY A 130 22.71 5.50 14.91
C GLY A 130 22.58 4.47 13.78
N TYR A 131 21.97 3.34 14.04
CA TYR A 131 21.72 2.30 13.03
C TYR A 131 20.40 2.53 12.26
N VAL A 132 20.31 1.93 11.09
CA VAL A 132 19.05 1.68 10.39
C VAL A 132 18.58 0.29 10.81
N ALA A 133 17.49 0.21 11.55
CA ALA A 133 16.88 -1.07 11.95
C ALA A 133 15.91 -1.53 10.87
N ALA A 134 16.22 -2.63 10.17
CA ALA A 134 15.32 -3.32 9.26
C ALA A 134 14.53 -4.39 10.05
N ILE A 135 13.21 -4.44 9.90
CA ILE A 135 12.41 -5.49 10.54
C ILE A 135 12.34 -6.68 9.58
N GLY A 136 12.95 -7.76 9.96
CA GLY A 136 12.95 -9.03 9.22
C GLY A 136 11.99 -10.02 9.85
N ILE A 137 11.15 -10.64 9.02
CA ILE A 137 10.16 -11.62 9.48
C ILE A 137 10.72 -13.02 9.33
N LYS A 138 10.61 -13.81 10.39
CA LYS A 138 11.01 -15.21 10.36
C LYS A 138 10.11 -15.98 9.40
N PRO A 139 10.69 -16.68 8.41
CA PRO A 139 9.90 -17.47 7.47
C PRO A 139 9.09 -18.56 8.18
N THR A 140 7.80 -18.63 7.90
CA THR A 140 6.89 -19.66 8.44
C THR A 140 6.72 -20.83 7.49
N ASP A 141 7.08 -20.64 6.23
CA ASP A 141 7.03 -21.63 5.18
C ASP A 141 8.15 -21.38 4.14
N ASN A 142 8.24 -22.24 3.13
CA ASN A 142 9.16 -22.08 2.01
C ASN A 142 8.61 -21.14 0.92
N ALA A 143 7.71 -20.22 1.28
CA ALA A 143 7.08 -19.33 0.32
C ALA A 143 8.12 -18.44 -0.37
N SER A 144 8.28 -18.64 -1.66
CA SER A 144 9.16 -17.89 -2.56
C SER A 144 8.58 -16.50 -2.95
N GLY A 145 7.67 -15.96 -2.11
CA GLY A 145 6.87 -14.77 -2.45
C GLY A 145 7.50 -13.43 -2.10
N TYR A 146 8.49 -13.43 -1.22
CA TYR A 146 9.04 -12.21 -0.60
C TYR A 146 10.53 -12.03 -0.90
N ASP A 147 11.01 -10.79 -0.80
CA ASP A 147 12.43 -10.50 -0.80
C ASP A 147 13.07 -10.91 0.53
N TYR A 148 14.36 -11.15 0.54
CA TYR A 148 15.07 -11.71 1.69
C TYR A 148 16.13 -10.76 2.24
N ILE A 149 16.30 -10.80 3.57
CA ILE A 149 17.44 -10.23 4.29
C ILE A 149 18.36 -11.38 4.67
N ILE A 150 19.60 -11.33 4.22
CA ILE A 150 20.65 -12.25 4.68
C ILE A 150 21.34 -11.62 5.87
N LYS A 151 21.48 -12.37 6.95
CA LYS A 151 21.99 -11.85 8.22
C LYS A 151 23.11 -12.71 8.80
N ASP A 152 23.87 -12.09 9.70
CA ASP A 152 24.74 -12.72 10.67
C ASP A 152 24.51 -12.01 12.01
N GLU A 153 23.95 -12.72 12.98
CA GLU A 153 23.39 -12.13 14.22
C GLU A 153 22.44 -10.97 13.92
N GLU A 154 22.74 -9.73 14.31
CA GLU A 154 21.96 -8.53 13.99
C GLU A 154 22.49 -7.80 12.73
N ASP A 155 23.60 -8.22 12.15
CA ASP A 155 24.20 -7.57 10.98
C ASP A 155 23.50 -8.01 9.69
N VAL A 156 23.13 -7.04 8.86
CA VAL A 156 22.60 -7.29 7.51
C VAL A 156 23.76 -7.46 6.55
N LEU A 157 23.90 -8.67 5.99
CA LEU A 157 24.91 -9.00 4.98
C LEU A 157 24.45 -8.65 3.55
N GLY A 158 23.14 -8.57 3.33
CA GLY A 158 22.58 -8.19 2.03
C GLY A 158 21.08 -8.33 1.95
N PHE A 159 20.50 -7.71 0.90
CA PHE A 159 19.11 -7.84 0.50
C PHE A 159 19.08 -8.56 -0.86
N ILE A 160 18.21 -9.55 -0.99
CA ILE A 160 18.11 -10.37 -2.19
C ILE A 160 16.66 -10.39 -2.66
N GLU A 161 16.45 -10.04 -3.92
CA GLU A 161 15.14 -10.14 -4.53
C GLU A 161 14.70 -11.60 -4.64
N ARG A 162 13.41 -11.86 -4.40
CA ARG A 162 12.79 -13.20 -4.46
C ARG A 162 13.14 -13.99 -5.73
N GLN A 163 13.28 -13.30 -6.87
CA GLN A 163 13.58 -13.92 -8.16
C GLN A 163 15.04 -14.40 -8.26
N GLN A 164 15.93 -13.85 -7.44
CA GLN A 164 17.36 -14.16 -7.40
C GLN A 164 17.71 -15.14 -6.28
N PHE A 165 16.76 -15.41 -5.38
CA PHE A 165 16.99 -16.27 -4.22
C PHE A 165 16.81 -17.73 -4.55
N ASP A 166 17.90 -18.50 -4.57
CA ASP A 166 17.92 -19.96 -4.70
C ASP A 166 18.48 -20.60 -3.45
N LEU A 167 17.59 -21.20 -2.66
CA LEU A 167 17.93 -21.97 -1.45
C LEU A 167 18.93 -23.11 -1.69
N LYS A 168 19.01 -23.61 -2.94
CA LYS A 168 19.93 -24.70 -3.32
C LYS A 168 21.33 -24.19 -3.69
N SER A 169 21.49 -22.88 -3.84
CA SER A 169 22.78 -22.26 -4.11
C SER A 169 23.69 -22.41 -2.90
N ASP A 170 24.93 -22.87 -3.12
CA ASP A 170 25.96 -22.98 -2.07
C ASP A 170 26.26 -21.64 -1.38
N SER A 171 25.95 -20.52 -2.04
CA SER A 171 26.12 -19.18 -1.51
C SER A 171 25.23 -18.87 -0.29
N TYR A 172 24.11 -19.57 -0.14
CA TYR A 172 23.10 -19.32 0.91
C TYR A 172 22.90 -20.49 1.88
N LYS A 173 23.47 -21.67 1.58
CA LYS A 173 23.22 -22.95 2.25
C LYS A 173 23.51 -22.94 3.78
N ASN A 174 24.35 -22.02 4.23
CA ASN A 174 24.75 -21.90 5.64
C ASN A 174 24.52 -20.49 6.22
N LYS A 175 23.64 -19.69 5.60
CA LYS A 175 23.33 -18.36 6.07
C LYS A 175 21.92 -18.28 6.65
N GLU A 176 21.75 -17.46 7.67
CA GLU A 176 20.44 -17.14 8.19
C GLU A 176 19.75 -16.11 7.29
N TYR A 177 18.47 -16.28 7.07
CA TYR A 177 17.68 -15.36 6.26
C TYR A 177 16.32 -15.10 6.87
N LEU A 178 15.80 -13.89 6.62
CA LEU A 178 14.48 -13.44 7.02
C LEU A 178 13.76 -12.86 5.80
N TRP A 179 12.44 -12.85 5.81
CA TRP A 179 11.69 -12.08 4.82
C TRP A 179 11.86 -10.59 5.07
N ASN A 180 12.12 -9.83 4.02
CA ASN A 180 12.19 -8.37 4.09
C ASN A 180 10.79 -7.78 4.19
N SER A 181 10.42 -7.26 5.33
CA SER A 181 9.12 -6.63 5.53
C SER A 181 8.99 -5.24 4.89
N GLY A 182 10.08 -4.64 4.40
CA GLY A 182 10.09 -3.26 3.93
C GLY A 182 9.85 -2.21 5.03
N MET A 183 9.93 -2.60 6.29
CA MET A 183 9.78 -1.71 7.45
C MET A 183 11.14 -1.35 8.04
N TYR A 184 11.39 -0.04 8.23
CA TYR A 184 12.70 0.47 8.67
C TYR A 184 12.54 1.55 9.73
N ILE A 185 13.38 1.52 10.77
CA ILE A 185 13.43 2.58 11.79
C ILE A 185 14.84 3.16 11.82
N TYR A 186 14.95 4.48 11.76
CA TYR A 186 16.23 5.18 11.74
C TYR A 186 16.10 6.63 12.23
N ARG A 187 17.24 7.26 12.53
CA ARG A 187 17.31 8.72 12.69
C ARG A 187 17.54 9.35 11.31
N VAL A 188 16.75 10.38 11.01
CA VAL A 188 16.77 11.05 9.69
C VAL A 188 18.16 11.50 9.27
N GLY A 189 18.93 12.08 10.18
CA GLY A 189 20.30 12.54 9.90
C GLY A 189 21.24 11.41 9.49
N ASP A 190 21.14 10.26 10.16
CA ASP A 190 22.01 9.11 9.89
C ASP A 190 21.72 8.52 8.51
N LEU A 191 20.42 8.35 8.17
CA LEU A 191 20.03 7.91 6.84
C LEU A 191 20.46 8.91 5.76
N ILE A 192 20.21 10.21 5.94
CA ILE A 192 20.56 11.25 4.95
C ILE A 192 22.10 11.26 4.72
N ASN A 193 22.90 11.15 5.77
CA ASN A 193 24.35 11.09 5.67
C ASN A 193 24.79 9.84 4.89
N SER A 194 24.18 8.72 5.18
CA SER A 194 24.42 7.46 4.49
C SER A 194 24.09 7.55 2.99
N VAL A 195 22.90 8.04 2.67
CA VAL A 195 22.49 8.24 1.25
C VAL A 195 23.44 9.21 0.55
N LYS A 196 23.85 10.29 1.21
CA LYS A 196 24.79 11.28 0.64
C LYS A 196 26.14 10.66 0.28
N ASN A 197 26.62 9.70 1.07
CA ASN A 197 27.90 9.03 0.85
C ASN A 197 27.78 7.91 -0.21
N ILE A 198 26.71 7.11 -0.18
CA ILE A 198 26.55 5.91 -1.02
C ILE A 198 25.96 6.26 -2.39
N SER A 199 24.96 7.14 -2.41
CA SER A 199 24.27 7.57 -3.62
C SER A 199 24.12 9.09 -3.65
N PRO A 200 25.21 9.86 -3.91
CA PRO A 200 25.16 11.33 -4.00
C PRO A 200 24.15 11.81 -5.05
N GLU A 201 23.93 11.03 -6.10
CA GLU A 201 22.96 11.34 -7.15
C GLU A 201 21.53 11.38 -6.57
N LEU A 202 21.10 10.34 -5.86
CA LEU A 202 19.78 10.30 -5.21
C LEU A 202 19.61 11.47 -4.23
N TYR A 203 20.62 11.74 -3.40
CA TYR A 203 20.58 12.87 -2.46
C TYR A 203 20.43 14.21 -3.17
N ASN A 204 21.26 14.48 -4.18
CA ASN A 204 21.29 15.78 -4.86
C ASN A 204 20.03 16.03 -5.68
N THR A 205 19.52 15.01 -6.38
CA THR A 205 18.30 15.10 -7.19
C THR A 205 17.06 15.30 -6.31
N CYS A 206 16.91 14.57 -5.21
CA CYS A 206 15.83 14.78 -4.23
C CYS A 206 15.93 16.18 -3.57
N ARG A 207 17.13 16.64 -3.20
CA ARG A 207 17.34 17.99 -2.67
C ARG A 207 16.97 19.07 -3.67
N SER A 208 17.34 18.91 -4.95
CA SER A 208 16.95 19.80 -6.03
C SER A 208 15.43 19.80 -6.21
N ALA A 209 14.80 18.64 -6.22
CA ALA A 209 13.35 18.51 -6.29
C ALA A 209 12.65 19.27 -5.17
N LYS A 210 13.10 19.10 -3.91
CA LYS A 210 12.58 19.85 -2.77
C LYS A 210 12.67 21.38 -2.95
N ARG A 211 13.82 21.89 -3.45
CA ARG A 211 14.00 23.34 -3.66
C ARG A 211 13.07 23.92 -4.71
N ARG A 212 12.74 23.13 -5.74
CA ARG A 212 11.84 23.51 -6.84
C ARG A 212 10.36 23.33 -6.51
N THR A 213 10.05 22.76 -5.35
CA THR A 213 8.69 22.42 -4.97
C THR A 213 8.24 23.27 -3.80
N PRO A 214 7.31 24.22 -4.00
CA PRO A 214 6.73 24.99 -2.91
C PRO A 214 5.82 24.09 -2.05
N ALA A 215 5.83 24.33 -0.74
CA ALA A 215 4.84 23.72 0.14
C ALA A 215 3.46 24.35 -0.13
N ILE A 216 2.46 23.51 -0.36
CA ILE A 216 1.07 23.93 -0.52
C ILE A 216 0.25 23.55 0.72
N ARG A 217 -0.85 24.26 0.96
CA ARG A 217 -1.67 24.13 2.19
C ARG A 217 -2.16 22.69 2.48
N ARG A 218 -2.24 21.81 1.47
CA ARG A 218 -2.79 20.44 1.57
C ARG A 218 -1.80 19.34 1.17
N GLY A 219 -0.50 19.59 1.31
CA GLY A 219 0.54 18.60 0.98
C GLY A 219 1.67 19.23 0.15
N ILE A 220 2.59 18.37 -0.27
CA ILE A 220 3.73 18.76 -1.09
C ILE A 220 3.65 17.94 -2.36
N ARG A 221 3.57 18.64 -3.50
CA ARG A 221 3.38 18.03 -4.82
C ARG A 221 4.67 18.12 -5.62
N PHE A 222 5.31 16.99 -5.83
CA PHE A 222 6.42 16.86 -6.75
C PHE A 222 5.88 16.53 -8.14
N SER A 223 5.91 17.50 -9.06
CA SER A 223 5.47 17.25 -10.44
C SER A 223 6.39 16.25 -11.16
N GLU A 224 5.88 15.60 -12.18
CA GLU A 224 6.64 14.65 -13.01
C GLU A 224 7.95 15.26 -13.53
N ASN A 225 7.91 16.50 -14.01
CA ASN A 225 9.09 17.21 -14.50
C ASN A 225 10.15 17.46 -13.41
N VAL A 226 9.72 17.64 -12.15
CA VAL A 226 10.63 17.80 -11.01
C VAL A 226 11.28 16.48 -10.63
N MET A 227 10.56 15.38 -10.79
CA MET A 227 11.00 14.04 -10.39
C MET A 227 11.78 13.29 -11.47
N LYS A 228 11.80 13.78 -12.72
CA LYS A 228 12.34 13.01 -13.85
C LYS A 228 13.78 12.55 -13.66
N ASP A 229 14.62 13.40 -13.03
CA ASP A 229 16.05 13.16 -12.83
C ASP A 229 16.36 12.32 -11.56
N ILE A 230 15.35 11.99 -10.75
CA ILE A 230 15.53 11.16 -9.55
C ILE A 230 15.74 9.71 -9.99
N PRO A 231 16.80 9.02 -9.51
CA PRO A 231 17.05 7.62 -9.80
C PRO A 231 15.86 6.74 -9.39
N THR A 232 15.56 5.74 -10.20
CA THR A 232 14.49 4.77 -9.95
C THR A 232 15.07 3.52 -9.29
N GLY A 233 14.47 3.07 -8.19
CA GLY A 233 14.87 1.83 -7.52
C GLY A 233 14.42 1.74 -6.07
N SER A 234 14.67 0.60 -5.46
CA SER A 234 14.39 0.37 -4.05
C SER A 234 15.51 0.94 -3.17
N ILE A 235 15.17 1.26 -1.93
CA ILE A 235 16.16 1.77 -0.95
C ILE A 235 17.19 0.70 -0.60
N GLU A 236 16.78 -0.56 -0.61
CA GLU A 236 17.62 -1.73 -0.38
C GLU A 236 18.73 -1.82 -1.42
N GLN A 237 18.38 -1.73 -2.70
CA GLN A 237 19.32 -1.84 -3.83
C GLN A 237 20.26 -0.63 -3.91
N ILE A 238 19.71 0.58 -3.74
CA ILE A 238 20.48 1.81 -3.96
C ILE A 238 21.38 2.12 -2.76
N VAL A 239 20.93 1.82 -1.52
CA VAL A 239 21.57 2.28 -0.30
C VAL A 239 21.93 1.14 0.65
N PHE A 240 20.94 0.34 1.09
CA PHE A 240 21.13 -0.54 2.24
C PHE A 240 22.07 -1.72 1.97
N SER A 241 22.05 -2.30 0.78
CA SER A 241 22.96 -3.38 0.39
C SER A 241 24.44 -2.96 0.35
N LYS A 242 24.71 -1.66 0.43
CA LYS A 242 26.07 -1.08 0.39
C LYS A 242 26.44 -0.41 1.71
N ASN A 243 25.67 -0.64 2.77
CA ASN A 243 25.75 0.15 4.00
C ASN A 243 25.86 -0.73 5.24
N SER A 244 26.95 -0.62 5.96
CA SER A 244 27.20 -1.36 7.21
C SER A 244 26.43 -0.87 8.44
N ILE A 245 25.68 0.24 8.32
CA ILE A 245 24.86 0.74 9.45
C ILE A 245 23.49 0.08 9.54
N VAL A 246 23.17 -0.86 8.65
CA VAL A 246 21.89 -1.56 8.69
C VAL A 246 22.00 -2.77 9.62
N LYS A 247 21.13 -2.80 10.62
CA LYS A 247 20.95 -3.93 11.53
C LYS A 247 19.57 -4.53 11.30
N VAL A 248 19.39 -5.82 11.56
CA VAL A 248 18.08 -6.45 11.47
C VAL A 248 17.50 -6.70 12.85
N VAL A 249 16.21 -6.43 12.98
CA VAL A 249 15.37 -6.89 14.10
C VAL A 249 14.58 -8.08 13.62
N GLU A 250 14.89 -9.25 14.15
CA GLU A 250 14.14 -10.46 13.88
C GLU A 250 12.77 -10.40 14.58
N ALA A 251 11.71 -10.78 13.86
CA ALA A 251 10.35 -10.72 14.37
C ALA A 251 9.51 -11.94 13.92
N GLU A 252 8.59 -12.37 14.80
CA GLU A 252 7.75 -13.56 14.62
C GLU A 252 6.26 -13.22 14.75
N PHE A 253 5.81 -12.08 14.29
CA PHE A 253 4.39 -11.74 14.25
C PHE A 253 3.74 -12.14 12.92
N GLY A 254 2.41 -12.28 12.92
CA GLY A 254 1.64 -12.50 11.70
C GLY A 254 1.83 -11.33 10.73
N TRP A 255 2.48 -11.59 9.60
CA TRP A 255 2.75 -10.59 8.57
C TRP A 255 2.43 -11.11 7.19
N LYS A 256 1.74 -10.31 6.39
CA LYS A 256 1.41 -10.64 5.01
C LYS A 256 1.39 -9.36 4.16
N ASP A 257 2.21 -9.33 3.11
CA ASP A 257 2.02 -8.40 1.99
C ASP A 257 0.88 -8.93 1.14
N VAL A 258 -0.21 -8.18 1.02
CA VAL A 258 -1.38 -8.59 0.22
C VAL A 258 -1.02 -8.52 -1.26
N GLY A 259 -0.37 -9.56 -1.74
CA GLY A 259 0.18 -9.67 -3.09
C GLY A 259 -0.79 -10.23 -4.12
N ASN A 260 -1.77 -11.04 -3.68
CA ASN A 260 -2.78 -11.68 -4.52
C ASN A 260 -4.09 -11.88 -3.75
N VAL A 261 -5.13 -12.32 -4.44
CA VAL A 261 -6.47 -12.48 -3.84
C VAL A 261 -6.54 -13.58 -2.79
N SER A 262 -5.74 -14.65 -2.94
CA SER A 262 -5.68 -15.74 -1.96
C SER A 262 -5.15 -15.27 -0.60
N ASP A 263 -4.39 -14.16 -0.57
CA ASP A 263 -3.92 -13.56 0.68
C ASP A 263 -5.04 -12.95 1.52
N LEU A 264 -6.21 -12.74 0.92
CA LEU A 264 -7.41 -12.22 1.59
C LEU A 264 -8.26 -13.33 2.22
N ASP A 265 -7.89 -14.60 2.05
CA ASP A 265 -8.61 -15.72 2.66
C ASP A 265 -8.57 -15.61 4.19
N GLY A 266 -9.74 -15.71 4.83
CA GLY A 266 -9.88 -15.52 6.27
C GLY A 266 -10.14 -14.08 6.74
N PHE A 267 -10.05 -13.07 5.86
CA PHE A 267 -10.40 -11.68 6.19
C PHE A 267 -11.87 -11.40 5.88
N GLY A 268 -12.73 -11.63 6.87
CA GLY A 268 -14.18 -11.63 6.73
C GLY A 268 -14.84 -10.34 6.22
N SER A 269 -14.16 -9.18 6.30
CA SER A 269 -14.77 -7.91 5.90
C SER A 269 -14.68 -7.61 4.39
N VAL A 270 -13.91 -8.39 3.63
CA VAL A 270 -13.85 -8.26 2.15
C VAL A 270 -14.92 -9.10 1.48
N THR A 271 -15.51 -10.05 2.21
CA THR A 271 -16.48 -11.02 1.69
C THR A 271 -17.82 -10.87 2.40
N HIS A 272 -18.90 -10.74 1.65
CA HIS A 272 -20.26 -10.92 2.14
C HIS A 272 -20.54 -12.42 2.29
N SER A 273 -20.08 -13.02 3.38
CA SER A 273 -20.10 -14.47 3.63
C SER A 273 -21.52 -15.07 3.57
N ASP A 274 -22.54 -14.29 3.94
CA ASP A 274 -23.95 -14.70 3.91
C ASP A 274 -24.46 -14.99 2.48
N TYR A 275 -23.74 -14.52 1.45
CA TYR A 275 -24.05 -14.72 0.04
C TYR A 275 -23.05 -15.65 -0.66
N VAL A 276 -22.48 -16.61 0.08
CA VAL A 276 -21.55 -17.62 -0.48
C VAL A 276 -22.01 -19.02 -0.06
N ILE A 277 -22.22 -19.91 -1.03
CA ILE A 277 -22.49 -21.31 -0.82
C ILE A 277 -21.36 -22.13 -1.47
N LYS A 278 -20.69 -22.97 -0.67
CA LYS A 278 -19.71 -23.93 -1.17
C LYS A 278 -20.27 -25.34 -0.97
N ASN A 279 -20.41 -26.13 -2.04
CA ASN A 279 -20.86 -27.48 -1.98
C ASN A 279 -19.81 -28.42 -2.60
N ASN A 280 -19.40 -29.45 -1.87
CA ASN A 280 -18.38 -30.40 -2.29
C ASN A 280 -17.12 -29.72 -2.86
N CYS A 281 -16.58 -28.73 -2.14
CA CYS A 281 -15.41 -27.94 -2.54
C CYS A 281 -14.25 -28.18 -1.60
N GLU A 282 -13.05 -28.39 -2.16
CA GLU A 282 -11.82 -28.51 -1.42
C GLU A 282 -10.86 -27.37 -1.82
N ASP A 283 -10.31 -26.66 -0.83
CA ASP A 283 -9.39 -25.54 -1.02
C ASP A 283 -9.90 -24.44 -2.00
N VAL A 284 -11.19 -24.10 -1.92
CA VAL A 284 -11.81 -23.06 -2.73
C VAL A 284 -11.94 -21.77 -1.92
N SER A 285 -11.29 -20.70 -2.38
CA SER A 285 -11.38 -19.35 -1.83
C SER A 285 -12.42 -18.55 -2.60
N VAL A 286 -13.43 -18.00 -1.91
CA VAL A 286 -14.44 -17.12 -2.53
C VAL A 286 -14.44 -15.78 -1.85
N VAL A 287 -14.12 -14.73 -2.58
CA VAL A 287 -14.26 -13.33 -2.16
C VAL A 287 -15.45 -12.72 -2.89
N ASN A 288 -16.57 -12.60 -2.21
CA ASN A 288 -17.78 -11.99 -2.76
C ASN A 288 -17.94 -10.58 -2.18
N ASN A 289 -17.60 -9.58 -2.97
CA ASN A 289 -17.69 -8.16 -2.60
C ASN A 289 -18.93 -7.46 -3.19
N ALA A 290 -19.79 -8.21 -3.90
CA ALA A 290 -21.04 -7.68 -4.44
C ALA A 290 -22.14 -7.73 -3.37
N GLU A 291 -22.89 -6.63 -3.19
CA GLU A 291 -23.88 -6.50 -2.11
C GLU A 291 -25.10 -7.43 -2.26
N ARG A 292 -25.49 -7.80 -3.47
CA ARG A 292 -26.71 -8.55 -3.76
C ARG A 292 -26.54 -9.68 -4.77
N GLN A 293 -25.36 -10.31 -4.76
CA GLN A 293 -25.09 -11.46 -5.64
C GLN A 293 -24.75 -12.68 -4.79
N LEU A 294 -25.48 -13.76 -5.01
CA LEU A 294 -25.18 -15.06 -4.42
C LEU A 294 -24.15 -15.78 -5.30
N VAL A 295 -23.03 -16.16 -4.71
CA VAL A 295 -22.00 -17.00 -5.35
C VAL A 295 -22.17 -18.42 -4.86
N VAL A 296 -22.37 -19.35 -5.77
CA VAL A 296 -22.46 -20.79 -5.47
C VAL A 296 -21.34 -21.49 -6.20
N THR A 297 -20.50 -22.21 -5.45
CA THR A 297 -19.45 -23.08 -6.00
C THR A 297 -19.78 -24.54 -5.69
N ASN A 298 -19.64 -25.42 -6.68
CA ASN A 298 -20.00 -26.81 -6.55
C ASN A 298 -18.97 -27.71 -7.23
N ASP A 299 -18.47 -28.70 -6.50
CA ASP A 299 -17.53 -29.71 -6.98
C ASP A 299 -16.26 -29.11 -7.61
N LEU A 300 -15.65 -28.13 -6.91
CA LEU A 300 -14.45 -27.41 -7.34
C LEU A 300 -13.32 -27.60 -6.33
N ASN A 301 -12.07 -27.65 -6.85
CA ASN A 301 -10.87 -27.79 -6.04
C ASN A 301 -9.80 -26.79 -6.49
N ASP A 302 -9.03 -26.25 -5.53
CA ASP A 302 -7.89 -25.38 -5.76
C ASP A 302 -8.21 -24.12 -6.62
N ILE A 303 -9.35 -23.51 -6.36
CA ILE A 303 -9.89 -22.37 -7.13
C ILE A 303 -10.00 -21.12 -6.25
N VAL A 304 -9.73 -19.98 -6.85
CA VAL A 304 -10.10 -18.67 -6.32
C VAL A 304 -11.21 -18.06 -7.18
N VAL A 305 -12.27 -17.59 -6.51
CA VAL A 305 -13.37 -16.85 -7.12
C VAL A 305 -13.43 -15.47 -6.48
N VAL A 306 -13.40 -14.43 -7.29
CA VAL A 306 -13.60 -13.04 -6.83
C VAL A 306 -14.75 -12.44 -7.58
N ASN A 307 -15.78 -12.06 -6.86
CA ASN A 307 -16.98 -11.44 -7.40
C ASN A 307 -17.11 -10.00 -6.91
N THR A 308 -17.31 -9.09 -7.83
CA THR A 308 -17.65 -7.68 -7.59
C THR A 308 -18.90 -7.32 -8.37
N GLU A 309 -19.45 -6.13 -8.16
CA GLU A 309 -20.65 -5.69 -8.85
C GLU A 309 -20.53 -5.62 -10.38
N ASP A 310 -19.30 -5.48 -10.90
CA ASP A 310 -19.04 -5.22 -12.32
C ASP A 310 -18.13 -6.25 -12.99
N ALA A 311 -17.53 -7.17 -12.22
CA ALA A 311 -16.61 -8.16 -12.77
C ALA A 311 -16.51 -9.40 -11.88
N VAL A 312 -16.26 -10.55 -12.51
CA VAL A 312 -15.96 -11.83 -11.85
C VAL A 312 -14.61 -12.32 -12.34
N TYR A 313 -13.76 -12.76 -11.41
CA TYR A 313 -12.50 -13.42 -11.70
C TYR A 313 -12.51 -14.84 -11.11
N VAL A 314 -12.19 -15.81 -11.94
CA VAL A 314 -12.04 -17.22 -11.56
C VAL A 314 -10.71 -17.73 -12.06
N SER A 315 -9.93 -18.34 -11.17
CA SER A 315 -8.62 -18.88 -11.52
C SER A 315 -8.28 -20.07 -10.60
N SER A 316 -7.36 -20.94 -11.03
CA SER A 316 -6.66 -21.79 -10.06
C SER A 316 -5.82 -20.91 -9.11
N LYS A 317 -5.63 -21.33 -7.86
CA LYS A 317 -4.82 -20.58 -6.89
C LYS A 317 -3.39 -20.37 -7.38
N GLU A 318 -2.80 -21.36 -8.02
CA GLU A 318 -1.46 -21.31 -8.59
C GLU A 318 -1.31 -20.18 -9.63
N ARG A 319 -2.33 -19.98 -10.48
CA ARG A 319 -2.33 -19.02 -11.60
C ARG A 319 -2.96 -17.68 -11.24
N ALA A 320 -3.45 -17.50 -10.02
CA ALA A 320 -4.12 -16.24 -9.61
C ALA A 320 -3.21 -15.00 -9.77
N LYS A 321 -1.89 -15.16 -9.66
CA LYS A 321 -0.89 -14.11 -9.88
C LYS A 321 -0.80 -13.58 -11.31
N ASP A 322 -1.24 -14.38 -12.30
CA ASP A 322 -1.15 -14.04 -13.74
C ASP A 322 -2.12 -12.92 -14.14
N ILE A 323 -3.03 -12.54 -13.24
CA ILE A 323 -3.99 -11.46 -13.49
C ILE A 323 -3.35 -10.17 -13.97
N LYS A 324 -2.13 -9.85 -13.53
CA LYS A 324 -1.39 -8.64 -13.97
C LYS A 324 -1.07 -8.65 -15.46
N ASP A 325 -0.68 -9.80 -15.97
CA ASP A 325 -0.37 -9.97 -17.41
C ASP A 325 -1.66 -9.93 -18.23
N ILE A 326 -2.73 -10.59 -17.75
CA ILE A 326 -4.06 -10.54 -18.39
C ILE A 326 -4.56 -9.09 -18.48
N ILE A 327 -4.43 -8.31 -17.43
CA ILE A 327 -4.80 -6.89 -17.43
C ILE A 327 -3.96 -6.12 -18.44
N LYS A 328 -2.64 -6.32 -18.43
CA LYS A 328 -1.71 -5.63 -19.34
C LYS A 328 -2.07 -5.86 -20.79
N ASP A 329 -2.34 -7.10 -21.18
CA ASP A 329 -2.61 -7.50 -22.55
C ASP A 329 -3.99 -7.06 -23.06
N ASN A 330 -4.94 -6.82 -22.14
CA ASN A 330 -6.34 -6.50 -22.47
C ASN A 330 -6.76 -5.08 -22.06
N ARG A 331 -5.86 -4.28 -21.50
CA ARG A 331 -6.20 -2.97 -20.90
C ARG A 331 -6.84 -2.00 -21.90
N GLU A 332 -6.32 -1.95 -23.13
CA GLU A 332 -6.84 -1.04 -24.15
C GLU A 332 -8.32 -1.30 -24.46
N LYS A 333 -8.71 -2.57 -24.54
CA LYS A 333 -10.09 -2.98 -24.86
C LYS A 333 -11.06 -2.84 -23.68
N TYR A 334 -10.59 -3.06 -22.45
CA TYR A 334 -11.42 -3.14 -21.26
C TYR A 334 -10.99 -2.13 -20.18
N GLU A 335 -10.48 -0.95 -20.60
CA GLU A 335 -9.97 0.09 -19.69
C GLU A 335 -10.95 0.43 -18.56
N SER A 336 -12.25 0.54 -18.88
CA SER A 336 -13.28 0.89 -17.88
C SER A 336 -13.38 -0.11 -16.75
N TYR A 337 -13.11 -1.39 -17.01
CA TYR A 337 -13.15 -2.45 -15.99
C TYR A 337 -11.83 -2.59 -15.23
N PHE A 338 -10.72 -2.24 -15.83
CA PHE A 338 -9.41 -2.37 -15.19
C PHE A 338 -9.00 -1.12 -14.42
N ASP A 339 -9.35 0.05 -14.91
CA ASP A 339 -8.86 1.32 -14.38
C ASP A 339 -9.80 2.00 -13.40
N TYR A 340 -11.12 1.77 -13.51
CA TYR A 340 -12.12 2.50 -12.75
C TYR A 340 -12.91 1.61 -11.79
N ASN A 341 -12.88 1.97 -10.51
CA ASN A 341 -13.79 1.44 -9.50
C ASN A 341 -15.09 2.24 -9.51
N ARG A 342 -16.18 1.65 -9.05
CA ARG A 342 -17.46 2.33 -8.85
C ARG A 342 -17.36 3.53 -7.92
N LEU A 343 -16.45 3.47 -6.93
CA LEU A 343 -16.12 4.57 -6.02
C LEU A 343 -15.10 5.50 -6.64
N SER A 344 -15.38 6.80 -6.63
CA SER A 344 -14.48 7.85 -7.09
C SER A 344 -14.42 8.98 -6.07
N TYR A 345 -13.26 9.17 -5.46
CA TYR A 345 -13.04 10.22 -4.47
C TYR A 345 -12.77 11.58 -5.13
N ARG A 346 -13.42 12.61 -4.60
CA ARG A 346 -13.25 14.02 -4.98
C ARG A 346 -12.83 14.84 -3.77
N GLU A 347 -12.39 16.08 -3.97
CA GLU A 347 -12.03 16.98 -2.85
C GLU A 347 -13.21 17.20 -1.90
N TRP A 348 -14.41 17.27 -2.44
CA TRP A 348 -15.64 17.60 -1.73
C TRP A 348 -16.44 16.36 -1.28
N GLY A 349 -16.13 15.13 -1.75
CA GLY A 349 -16.93 13.97 -1.40
C GLY A 349 -16.59 12.72 -2.19
N ILE A 350 -17.56 11.84 -2.33
CA ILE A 350 -17.46 10.56 -3.03
C ILE A 350 -18.58 10.45 -4.06
N HIS A 351 -18.25 9.96 -5.25
CA HIS A 351 -19.20 9.45 -6.22
C HIS A 351 -19.19 7.93 -6.17
N GLU A 352 -20.36 7.33 -6.11
CA GLU A 352 -20.57 5.89 -6.26
C GLU A 352 -21.44 5.65 -7.49
N LEU A 353 -20.93 4.92 -8.47
CA LEU A 353 -21.71 4.51 -9.64
C LEU A 353 -22.64 3.35 -9.25
N LEU A 354 -23.93 3.59 -9.20
CA LEU A 354 -24.93 2.58 -8.85
C LEU A 354 -25.34 1.71 -10.03
N THR A 355 -25.59 2.35 -11.19
CA THR A 355 -25.89 1.63 -12.42
C THR A 355 -25.52 2.46 -13.64
N TRP A 356 -25.28 1.77 -14.72
CA TRP A 356 -24.96 2.36 -16.03
C TRP A 356 -25.60 1.53 -17.14
N SER A 357 -26.19 2.21 -18.08
CA SER A 357 -26.68 1.64 -19.33
C SER A 357 -26.49 2.64 -20.47
N GLU A 358 -26.76 2.22 -21.70
CA GLU A 358 -26.73 3.14 -22.83
C GLU A 358 -27.73 4.27 -22.61
N GLY A 359 -27.25 5.50 -22.64
CA GLY A 359 -28.03 6.72 -22.46
C GLY A 359 -28.22 7.22 -21.04
N TYR A 360 -27.90 6.47 -19.98
CA TYR A 360 -27.99 6.97 -18.61
C TYR A 360 -26.97 6.39 -17.63
N LYS A 361 -26.65 7.16 -16.59
CA LYS A 361 -25.86 6.74 -15.42
C LYS A 361 -26.54 7.21 -14.14
N VAL A 362 -26.67 6.31 -13.16
CA VAL A 362 -27.15 6.65 -11.81
C VAL A 362 -25.95 6.64 -10.87
N LYS A 363 -25.78 7.73 -10.14
CA LYS A 363 -24.70 7.89 -9.16
C LYS A 363 -25.26 8.34 -7.83
N LYS A 364 -24.77 7.73 -6.76
CA LYS A 364 -24.90 8.27 -5.41
C LYS A 364 -23.75 9.25 -5.16
N VAL A 365 -24.09 10.42 -4.63
CA VAL A 365 -23.13 11.47 -4.32
C VAL A 365 -23.16 11.71 -2.82
N THR A 366 -22.02 11.55 -2.16
CA THR A 366 -21.84 11.85 -0.75
C THR A 366 -20.95 13.07 -0.63
N VAL A 367 -21.48 14.17 -0.10
CA VAL A 367 -20.72 15.40 0.15
C VAL A 367 -20.20 15.36 1.58
N PHE A 368 -18.91 15.62 1.77
CA PHE A 368 -18.30 15.63 3.11
C PHE A 368 -18.74 16.86 3.90
N PRO A 369 -18.88 16.78 5.23
CA PRO A 369 -19.23 17.92 6.07
C PRO A 369 -18.37 19.15 5.81
N GLY A 370 -18.98 20.32 5.67
CA GLY A 370 -18.30 21.58 5.40
C GLY A 370 -17.75 21.73 3.98
N MET A 371 -18.07 20.81 3.07
CA MET A 371 -17.67 20.90 1.65
C MET A 371 -18.86 21.21 0.75
N SER A 372 -18.56 21.69 -0.44
CA SER A 372 -19.57 21.95 -1.48
C SER A 372 -19.11 21.41 -2.84
N MET A 373 -20.07 20.99 -3.63
CA MET A 373 -19.85 20.60 -5.02
C MET A 373 -20.10 21.85 -5.90
N ASN A 374 -19.25 22.05 -6.91
CA ASN A 374 -19.46 23.09 -7.90
C ASN A 374 -20.74 22.81 -8.71
N LEU A 375 -21.43 23.84 -9.11
CA LEU A 375 -22.53 23.75 -10.07
C LEU A 375 -22.01 23.16 -11.39
N HIS A 376 -22.62 22.07 -11.83
CA HIS A 376 -22.39 21.51 -13.15
C HIS A 376 -23.61 21.82 -14.02
N PRO A 377 -23.44 22.44 -15.18
CA PRO A 377 -24.55 22.55 -16.13
C PRO A 377 -24.93 21.14 -16.61
N VAL A 378 -26.20 20.80 -16.47
CA VAL A 378 -26.74 19.49 -16.84
C VAL A 378 -27.73 19.69 -17.97
N SER A 379 -27.41 19.15 -19.13
CA SER A 379 -28.24 19.33 -20.33
C SER A 379 -29.54 18.53 -20.27
N TYR A 380 -29.58 17.42 -19.56
CA TYR A 380 -30.79 16.56 -19.35
C TYR A 380 -30.68 15.89 -17.99
N THR A 381 -31.57 16.25 -17.01
CA THR A 381 -31.63 15.50 -15.73
C THR A 381 -32.95 15.66 -15.01
N HIS A 382 -33.34 14.54 -14.39
CA HIS A 382 -34.21 14.55 -13.22
C HIS A 382 -33.32 14.34 -11.99
N LEU A 383 -33.02 15.41 -11.27
CA LEU A 383 -32.34 15.33 -9.96
C LEU A 383 -33.40 15.07 -8.89
N ARG A 384 -33.27 13.95 -8.15
CA ARG A 384 -33.93 13.77 -6.85
C ARG A 384 -32.88 13.95 -5.77
N ALA A 385 -32.97 15.02 -5.00
CA ALA A 385 -32.21 15.21 -3.78
C ALA A 385 -33.02 14.60 -2.62
N HIS A 386 -32.39 13.72 -1.85
CA HIS A 386 -32.82 13.30 -0.54
C HIS A 386 -31.88 13.92 0.47
N GLU A 387 -32.32 14.96 1.16
CA GLU A 387 -31.59 15.52 2.28
C GLU A 387 -31.86 14.60 3.49
N THR A 388 -30.86 13.87 3.94
CA THR A 388 -30.83 13.34 5.31
C THR A 388 -30.06 14.32 6.15
N CYS A 389 -30.77 15.17 6.91
CA CYS A 389 -30.17 15.86 8.04
C CYS A 389 -29.78 14.79 9.05
N ALA A 390 -28.47 14.60 9.29
CA ALA A 390 -28.00 13.94 10.48
C ALA A 390 -27.99 15.01 11.58
N ASP A 391 -28.81 14.78 12.61
CA ASP A 391 -28.79 15.51 13.88
C ASP A 391 -27.44 15.32 14.60
#